data_1bca40251f645903674a743fade56ace
#
_entry.id   1bca40251f645903674a743fade56ace
#
_cell.length_a   1.000
_cell.length_b   1.000
_cell.length_c   1.000
_cell.angle_alpha   90.00
_cell.angle_beta   90.00
_cell.angle_gamma   90.00
#
_symmetry.space_group_name_H-M   'P 1'
#
loop_
_entity.id
_entity.type
_entity.pdbx_description
1 polymer ?
#
loop_
_entity_poly.entity_id
_entity_poly.type
_entity_poly.pdbx_seq_one_letter_code
_entity_poly.pdbx_strand_id
1 'polypeptide(L)'
;NGMRFCAWNENGDLLDEWTVYSVGGGALAEDPASSPHRLIASSPIGEASIYPLTRLSDIKDYCDKMGWDYWEYVEHYEGKEIWDYLREVWQVMREAVERGLDHEGVLPGPLHLRRKAASYYIKVAGYKDNLRTRGLVFSYALAVSEENASGGKIVTAPTCGSCGVLPAVLYHTWRSRDFSETRILHALATAGLIGNVVKENASISGAEVGCQGEVGVACAMASGAVNQLFGGTLAQIEYAAEMGLEHHLGMTCDPVCGLVQIPCIERNAFAAARALDSNMYAAFSDGTHSVSFDRVVDVMKQTGHDLPSLYKETSQGGLAAIGEKE
;
A
#
# COMPACT_ATOMS: atom_id res chain seq x y z
N ASN A 1 -18.37 -7.16 -10.00
CA ASN A 1 -16.92 -7.39 -9.98
C ASN A 1 -16.48 -8.69 -10.67
N GLY A 2 -17.30 -9.29 -11.58
CA GLY A 2 -16.97 -10.46 -12.36
C GLY A 2 -16.43 -10.11 -13.75
N MET A 3 -15.46 -10.88 -14.24
CA MET A 3 -14.92 -10.80 -15.59
C MET A 3 -15.03 -12.16 -16.24
N ARG A 4 -15.46 -12.20 -17.51
CA ARG A 4 -15.52 -13.38 -18.34
C ARG A 4 -14.61 -13.20 -19.53
N PHE A 5 -13.66 -14.09 -19.70
CA PHE A 5 -12.74 -14.12 -20.84
C PHE A 5 -13.13 -15.28 -21.75
N CYS A 6 -13.18 -15.05 -23.03
CA CYS A 6 -13.50 -16.07 -24.03
C CYS A 6 -12.43 -16.05 -25.13
N ALA A 7 -11.87 -17.20 -25.44
CA ALA A 7 -10.97 -17.41 -26.58
C ALA A 7 -11.76 -18.07 -27.72
N TRP A 8 -11.66 -17.51 -28.92
CA TRP A 8 -12.36 -18.00 -30.11
C TRP A 8 -11.36 -18.33 -31.20
N ASN A 9 -11.63 -19.37 -32.01
CA ASN A 9 -10.87 -19.64 -33.21
C ASN A 9 -11.31 -18.72 -34.38
N GLU A 10 -10.59 -18.82 -35.51
CA GLU A 10 -10.91 -18.05 -36.73
C GLU A 10 -12.27 -18.38 -37.33
N ASN A 11 -12.84 -19.54 -37.03
CA ASN A 11 -14.14 -19.99 -37.50
C ASN A 11 -15.31 -19.53 -36.58
N GLY A 12 -15.01 -18.90 -35.45
CA GLY A 12 -16.00 -18.44 -34.49
C GLY A 12 -16.42 -19.51 -33.46
N ASP A 13 -15.65 -20.61 -33.32
CA ASP A 13 -15.88 -21.59 -32.27
C ASP A 13 -15.20 -21.19 -30.98
N LEU A 14 -15.90 -21.36 -29.86
CA LEU A 14 -15.33 -21.09 -28.52
C LEU A 14 -14.29 -22.15 -28.20
N LEU A 15 -13.03 -21.72 -27.99
CA LEU A 15 -11.91 -22.58 -27.64
C LEU A 15 -11.78 -22.75 -26.14
N ASP A 16 -11.96 -21.65 -25.38
CA ASP A 16 -11.81 -21.63 -23.94
C ASP A 16 -12.62 -20.49 -23.32
N GLU A 17 -13.01 -20.67 -22.07
CA GLU A 17 -13.76 -19.69 -21.30
C GLU A 17 -13.27 -19.67 -19.85
N TRP A 18 -13.09 -18.46 -19.30
CA TRP A 18 -12.67 -18.28 -17.92
C TRP A 18 -13.45 -17.15 -17.25
N THR A 19 -14.09 -17.45 -16.12
CA THR A 19 -14.84 -16.48 -15.33
C THR A 19 -14.19 -16.32 -13.96
N VAL A 20 -13.85 -15.07 -13.63
CA VAL A 20 -13.22 -14.69 -12.35
C VAL A 20 -13.94 -13.54 -11.69
N TYR A 21 -13.90 -13.50 -10.38
CA TYR A 21 -14.49 -12.45 -9.56
C TYR A 21 -13.40 -11.79 -8.73
N SER A 22 -13.32 -10.46 -8.77
CA SER A 22 -12.50 -9.72 -7.81
C SER A 22 -13.18 -9.71 -6.45
N VAL A 23 -12.45 -10.16 -5.43
CA VAL A 23 -12.92 -10.16 -4.03
C VAL A 23 -12.22 -9.11 -3.18
N GLY A 24 -11.44 -8.23 -3.81
CA GLY A 24 -10.73 -7.11 -3.17
C GLY A 24 -9.28 -7.45 -2.82
N GLY A 25 -8.48 -6.41 -2.56
CA GLY A 25 -7.07 -6.56 -2.21
C GLY A 25 -6.19 -7.27 -3.26
N GLY A 26 -6.64 -7.34 -4.53
CA GLY A 26 -5.97 -8.07 -5.60
C GLY A 26 -6.30 -9.57 -5.63
N ALA A 27 -7.10 -10.07 -4.71
CA ALA A 27 -7.51 -11.48 -4.68
C ALA A 27 -8.63 -11.77 -5.70
N LEU A 28 -8.56 -12.95 -6.29
CA LEU A 28 -9.53 -13.44 -7.27
C LEU A 28 -10.21 -14.72 -6.75
N ALA A 29 -11.53 -14.82 -6.96
CA ALA A 29 -12.28 -16.04 -6.79
C ALA A 29 -12.69 -16.57 -8.17
N GLU A 30 -12.59 -17.88 -8.36
CA GLU A 30 -13.02 -18.57 -9.58
C GLU A 30 -14.37 -19.25 -9.35
N ASP A 31 -15.19 -19.34 -10.40
CA ASP A 31 -16.35 -20.21 -10.39
C ASP A 31 -15.88 -21.66 -10.64
N PRO A 32 -16.04 -22.57 -9.68
CA PRO A 32 -15.60 -23.96 -9.83
C PRO A 32 -16.24 -24.68 -11.01
N ALA A 33 -17.39 -24.19 -11.49
CA ALA A 33 -18.12 -24.80 -12.60
C ALA A 33 -17.63 -24.34 -13.99
N SER A 34 -16.91 -23.21 -14.05
CA SER A 34 -16.50 -22.57 -15.30
C SER A 34 -15.00 -22.55 -15.55
N SER A 35 -14.18 -23.08 -14.67
CA SER A 35 -12.71 -23.01 -14.80
C SER A 35 -12.06 -24.39 -14.80
N PRO A 36 -11.75 -24.96 -15.98
CA PRO A 36 -10.94 -26.18 -16.07
C PRO A 36 -9.44 -25.94 -15.88
N HIS A 37 -8.98 -24.68 -15.84
CA HIS A 37 -7.56 -24.35 -15.77
C HIS A 37 -7.23 -23.47 -14.55
N ARG A 38 -6.68 -24.12 -13.51
CA ARG A 38 -6.03 -23.45 -12.37
C ARG A 38 -4.76 -22.76 -12.85
N LEU A 39 -4.83 -21.50 -13.26
CA LEU A 39 -3.64 -20.77 -13.75
C LEU A 39 -3.34 -19.45 -13.03
N ILE A 40 -4.07 -19.07 -12.00
CA ILE A 40 -3.65 -17.94 -11.17
C ILE A 40 -3.63 -18.37 -9.73
N ALA A 41 -2.43 -18.47 -9.21
CA ALA A 41 -2.18 -18.42 -7.78
C ALA A 41 -2.55 -17.02 -7.24
N SER A 42 -3.85 -16.78 -6.99
CA SER A 42 -4.15 -16.18 -5.70
C SER A 42 -3.48 -17.11 -4.71
N SER A 43 -2.68 -16.62 -3.78
CA SER A 43 -2.03 -17.46 -2.76
C SER A 43 -2.99 -18.59 -2.41
N PRO A 44 -2.63 -19.87 -2.61
CA PRO A 44 -3.59 -20.96 -2.47
C PRO A 44 -4.20 -20.83 -1.09
N ILE A 45 -5.52 -20.77 -1.04
CA ILE A 45 -6.25 -20.91 0.23
C ILE A 45 -5.82 -22.27 0.76
N GLY A 46 -4.86 -22.30 1.70
CA GLY A 46 -4.34 -23.53 2.29
C GLY A 46 -2.84 -23.78 2.17
N GLU A 47 -2.03 -22.94 1.52
CA GLU A 47 -0.58 -23.01 1.76
C GLU A 47 -0.30 -22.45 3.15
N ALA A 48 0.45 -23.21 3.96
CA ALA A 48 0.90 -22.78 5.27
C ALA A 48 1.65 -21.44 5.12
N SER A 49 1.30 -20.46 5.96
CA SER A 49 2.03 -19.18 6.01
C SER A 49 3.53 -19.50 6.14
N ILE A 50 4.36 -18.82 5.33
CA ILE A 50 5.82 -18.94 5.42
C ILE A 50 6.28 -18.52 6.83
N TYR A 51 5.60 -17.52 7.40
CA TYR A 51 5.91 -17.02 8.74
C TYR A 51 5.14 -17.80 9.81
N PRO A 52 5.83 -18.39 10.81
CA PRO A 52 5.17 -19.13 11.89
C PRO A 52 4.47 -18.21 12.90
N LEU A 53 4.88 -16.93 12.96
CA LEU A 53 4.31 -15.92 13.85
C LEU A 53 3.49 -14.92 13.02
N THR A 54 2.30 -14.62 13.48
CA THR A 54 1.34 -13.75 12.78
C THR A 54 1.16 -12.38 13.43
N ARG A 55 1.60 -12.21 14.67
CA ARG A 55 1.51 -10.96 15.43
C ARG A 55 2.86 -10.25 15.46
N LEU A 56 2.84 -8.93 15.26
CA LEU A 56 4.08 -8.15 15.26
C LEU A 56 4.78 -8.13 16.61
N SER A 57 4.00 -8.16 17.71
CA SER A 57 4.53 -8.30 19.06
C SER A 57 5.32 -9.61 19.28
N ASP A 58 4.78 -10.74 18.79
CA ASP A 58 5.44 -12.03 18.89
C ASP A 58 6.73 -12.07 18.04
N ILE A 59 6.66 -11.48 16.83
CA ILE A 59 7.82 -11.35 15.93
C ILE A 59 8.89 -10.47 16.58
N LYS A 60 8.50 -9.35 17.21
CA LYS A 60 9.41 -8.47 17.93
C LYS A 60 10.13 -9.21 19.05
N ASP A 61 9.38 -9.91 19.89
CA ASP A 61 9.94 -10.68 21.01
C ASP A 61 10.88 -11.80 20.53
N TYR A 62 10.57 -12.41 19.38
CA TYR A 62 11.44 -13.38 18.74
C TYR A 62 12.72 -12.73 18.24
N CYS A 63 12.63 -11.60 17.53
CA CYS A 63 13.77 -10.85 17.04
C CYS A 63 14.68 -10.36 18.18
N ASP A 64 14.09 -9.83 19.28
CA ASP A 64 14.83 -9.42 20.47
C ASP A 64 15.65 -10.58 21.06
N LYS A 65 15.08 -11.78 21.15
CA LYS A 65 15.78 -12.99 21.64
C LYS A 65 16.91 -13.43 20.73
N MET A 66 16.74 -13.25 19.41
CA MET A 66 17.75 -13.66 18.42
C MET A 66 18.81 -12.58 18.18
N GLY A 67 18.57 -11.35 18.63
CA GLY A 67 19.40 -10.19 18.32
C GLY A 67 19.26 -9.77 16.84
N TRP A 68 18.09 -9.92 16.28
CA TRP A 68 17.77 -9.64 14.87
C TRP A 68 16.96 -8.37 14.71
N ASP A 69 17.11 -7.75 13.53
CA ASP A 69 16.16 -6.79 13.00
C ASP A 69 14.97 -7.49 12.30
N TYR A 70 13.87 -6.77 12.01
CA TYR A 70 12.73 -7.34 11.30
C TYR A 70 13.08 -7.85 9.89
N TRP A 71 14.00 -7.20 9.18
CA TRP A 71 14.42 -7.65 7.86
C TRP A 71 15.22 -8.98 7.92
N GLU A 72 15.94 -9.26 9.01
CA GLU A 72 16.63 -10.54 9.22
C GLU A 72 15.64 -11.67 9.48
N TYR A 73 14.54 -11.36 10.17
CA TYR A 73 13.42 -12.29 10.31
C TYR A 73 12.83 -12.64 8.94
N VAL A 74 12.63 -11.65 8.05
CA VAL A 74 12.16 -11.88 6.68
C VAL A 74 13.16 -12.74 5.91
N GLU A 75 14.46 -12.41 5.90
CA GLU A 75 15.48 -13.21 5.21
C GLU A 75 15.52 -14.66 5.71
N HIS A 76 15.34 -14.85 7.01
CA HIS A 76 15.38 -16.19 7.61
C HIS A 76 14.28 -17.12 7.06
N TYR A 77 13.07 -16.61 6.86
CA TYR A 77 11.94 -17.42 6.42
C TYR A 77 11.72 -17.41 4.89
N GLU A 78 11.99 -16.31 4.22
CA GLU A 78 11.84 -16.17 2.76
C GLU A 78 13.06 -16.69 1.98
N GLY A 79 14.23 -16.80 2.65
CA GLY A 79 15.49 -17.11 1.98
C GLY A 79 16.14 -15.88 1.33
N LYS A 80 17.35 -16.11 0.76
CA LYS A 80 18.13 -15.00 0.17
C LYS A 80 17.58 -14.50 -1.16
N GLU A 81 16.75 -15.27 -1.80
CA GLU A 81 16.07 -14.94 -3.06
C GLU A 81 15.17 -13.71 -2.93
N ILE A 82 14.68 -13.42 -1.71
CA ILE A 82 13.87 -12.24 -1.43
C ILE A 82 14.57 -10.94 -1.85
N TRP A 83 15.89 -10.87 -1.79
CA TRP A 83 16.65 -9.66 -2.14
C TRP A 83 16.60 -9.33 -3.63
N ASP A 84 16.61 -10.34 -4.50
CA ASP A 84 16.46 -10.13 -5.94
C ASP A 84 15.06 -9.66 -6.29
N TYR A 85 14.04 -10.24 -5.67
CA TYR A 85 12.66 -9.79 -5.80
C TYR A 85 12.46 -8.35 -5.30
N LEU A 86 12.93 -8.02 -4.11
CA LEU A 86 12.80 -6.68 -3.54
C LEU A 86 13.60 -5.63 -4.34
N ARG A 87 14.69 -6.03 -5.00
CA ARG A 87 15.43 -5.16 -5.92
C ARG A 87 14.59 -4.81 -7.15
N GLU A 88 13.89 -5.78 -7.74
CA GLU A 88 12.95 -5.52 -8.83
C GLU A 88 11.80 -4.61 -8.37
N VAL A 89 11.23 -4.90 -7.21
CA VAL A 89 10.19 -4.07 -6.59
C VAL A 89 10.66 -2.62 -6.44
N TRP A 90 11.85 -2.41 -5.88
CA TRP A 90 12.43 -1.08 -5.71
C TRP A 90 12.67 -0.36 -7.03
N GLN A 91 13.16 -1.08 -8.03
CA GLN A 91 13.35 -0.52 -9.37
C GLN A 91 12.02 -0.02 -9.95
N VAL A 92 10.98 -0.83 -9.92
CA VAL A 92 9.63 -0.45 -10.41
C VAL A 92 9.07 0.75 -9.64
N MET A 93 9.27 0.81 -8.32
CA MET A 93 8.84 1.95 -7.50
C MET A 93 9.54 3.25 -7.93
N ARG A 94 10.86 3.23 -8.15
CA ARG A 94 11.61 4.40 -8.63
C ARG A 94 11.14 4.85 -10.00
N GLU A 95 11.06 3.91 -10.95
CA GLU A 95 10.63 4.18 -12.31
C GLU A 95 9.21 4.77 -12.36
N ALA A 96 8.30 4.31 -11.49
CA ALA A 96 6.95 4.85 -11.41
C ALA A 96 6.93 6.30 -10.92
N VAL A 97 7.77 6.65 -9.92
CA VAL A 97 7.93 8.04 -9.46
C VAL A 97 8.48 8.92 -10.59
N GLU A 98 9.59 8.50 -11.19
CA GLU A 98 10.27 9.28 -12.24
C GLU A 98 9.37 9.51 -13.45
N ARG A 99 8.74 8.45 -13.92
CA ARG A 99 7.80 8.50 -15.06
C ARG A 99 6.59 9.41 -14.78
N GLY A 100 6.00 9.30 -13.57
CA GLY A 100 4.85 10.11 -13.20
C GLY A 100 5.18 11.59 -13.00
N LEU A 101 6.42 11.94 -12.65
CA LEU A 101 6.88 13.34 -12.59
C LEU A 101 7.05 13.97 -13.97
N ASP A 102 7.34 13.16 -15.00
CA ASP A 102 7.51 13.64 -16.38
C ASP A 102 6.18 13.69 -17.16
N HIS A 103 5.13 13.02 -16.68
CA HIS A 103 3.85 12.99 -17.35
C HIS A 103 2.93 14.13 -16.91
N GLU A 104 2.41 14.85 -17.88
CA GLU A 104 1.40 15.89 -17.72
C GLU A 104 0.08 15.50 -18.42
N GLY A 105 -0.93 16.36 -18.32
CA GLY A 105 -2.20 16.19 -19.01
C GLY A 105 -3.35 15.79 -18.10
N VAL A 106 -4.27 15.00 -18.65
CA VAL A 106 -5.53 14.58 -18.00
C VAL A 106 -5.54 13.07 -17.84
N LEU A 107 -5.96 12.60 -16.67
CA LEU A 107 -6.14 11.18 -16.38
C LEU A 107 -7.31 10.61 -17.19
N PRO A 108 -7.25 9.33 -17.57
CA PRO A 108 -8.34 8.68 -18.28
C PRO A 108 -9.60 8.58 -17.42
N GLY A 109 -10.76 8.53 -18.08
CA GLY A 109 -12.06 8.37 -17.45
C GLY A 109 -12.89 9.65 -17.38
N PRO A 110 -14.14 9.58 -16.87
CA PRO A 110 -15.13 10.66 -16.94
C PRO A 110 -14.84 11.84 -16.02
N LEU A 111 -13.92 11.69 -15.05
CA LEU A 111 -13.63 12.76 -14.08
C LEU A 111 -12.77 13.88 -14.66
N HIS A 112 -12.11 13.68 -15.80
CA HIS A 112 -11.24 14.66 -16.45
C HIS A 112 -10.21 15.29 -15.50
N LEU A 113 -9.74 14.49 -14.51
CA LEU A 113 -8.83 14.96 -13.47
C LEU A 113 -7.46 15.28 -14.08
N ARG A 114 -6.96 16.50 -13.85
CA ARG A 114 -5.62 16.89 -14.30
C ARG A 114 -4.55 16.26 -13.43
N ARG A 115 -3.48 15.79 -14.05
CA ARG A 115 -2.25 15.39 -13.35
C ARG A 115 -1.66 16.59 -12.61
N LYS A 116 -1.21 16.38 -11.40
CA LYS A 116 -0.68 17.42 -10.50
C LYS A 116 0.79 17.21 -10.15
N ALA A 117 1.31 15.98 -10.27
CA ALA A 117 2.65 15.60 -9.81
C ALA A 117 3.75 16.51 -10.35
N ALA A 118 3.85 16.65 -11.68
CA ALA A 118 4.84 17.49 -12.35
C ALA A 118 4.74 18.95 -11.88
N SER A 119 3.53 19.52 -11.85
CA SER A 119 3.33 20.92 -11.45
C SER A 119 3.68 21.16 -9.97
N TYR A 120 3.39 20.19 -9.09
CA TYR A 120 3.78 20.28 -7.68
C TYR A 120 5.29 20.20 -7.52
N TYR A 121 5.93 19.26 -8.23
CA TYR A 121 7.37 19.11 -8.21
C TYR A 121 8.12 20.40 -8.62
N ILE A 122 7.65 21.06 -9.68
CA ILE A 122 8.19 22.35 -10.13
C ILE A 122 8.00 23.44 -9.07
N LYS A 123 6.80 23.55 -8.50
CA LYS A 123 6.48 24.56 -7.48
C LYS A 123 7.31 24.41 -6.23
N VAL A 124 7.63 23.17 -5.84
CA VAL A 124 8.42 22.84 -4.66
C VAL A 124 9.82 23.45 -4.71
N ALA A 125 10.37 23.70 -5.90
CA ALA A 125 11.67 24.33 -6.07
C ALA A 125 11.75 25.75 -5.41
N GLY A 126 10.60 26.43 -5.28
CA GLY A 126 10.49 27.74 -4.63
C GLY A 126 10.39 27.70 -3.10
N TYR A 127 10.22 26.52 -2.51
CA TYR A 127 10.08 26.35 -1.06
C TYR A 127 11.40 25.89 -0.42
N LYS A 128 11.50 26.09 0.91
CA LYS A 128 12.64 25.67 1.72
C LYS A 128 12.19 24.76 2.86
N ASP A 129 13.15 24.04 3.43
CA ASP A 129 13.01 23.23 4.65
C ASP A 129 11.80 22.26 4.63
N ASN A 130 10.98 22.33 5.67
CA ASN A 130 9.86 21.41 5.87
C ASN A 130 8.79 21.51 4.77
N LEU A 131 8.53 22.69 4.23
CA LEU A 131 7.57 22.84 3.13
C LEU A 131 8.07 22.18 1.86
N ARG A 132 9.37 22.29 1.59
CA ARG A 132 10.00 21.60 0.46
C ARG A 132 9.90 20.08 0.62
N THR A 133 10.25 19.56 1.80
CA THR A 133 10.14 18.12 2.11
C THR A 133 8.72 17.62 1.87
N ARG A 134 7.72 18.26 2.46
CA ARG A 134 6.31 17.85 2.28
C ARG A 134 5.85 17.93 0.82
N GLY A 135 6.21 18.99 0.13
CA GLY A 135 5.86 19.16 -1.28
C GLY A 135 6.50 18.11 -2.19
N LEU A 136 7.76 17.71 -1.93
CA LEU A 136 8.42 16.62 -2.65
C LEU A 136 7.71 15.29 -2.42
N VAL A 137 7.41 14.95 -1.16
CA VAL A 137 6.70 13.71 -0.82
C VAL A 137 5.32 13.68 -1.46
N PHE A 138 4.57 14.79 -1.44
CA PHE A 138 3.30 14.90 -2.16
C PHE A 138 3.49 14.65 -3.66
N SER A 139 4.48 15.30 -4.29
CA SER A 139 4.72 15.13 -5.72
C SER A 139 5.03 13.68 -6.09
N TYR A 140 5.82 12.98 -5.28
CA TYR A 140 6.18 11.58 -5.53
C TYR A 140 4.97 10.64 -5.34
N ALA A 141 4.16 10.86 -4.32
CA ALA A 141 2.95 10.05 -4.09
C ALA A 141 1.91 10.28 -5.20
N LEU A 142 1.73 11.54 -5.62
CA LEU A 142 0.88 11.89 -6.75
C LEU A 142 1.39 11.22 -8.03
N ALA A 143 2.70 11.25 -8.31
CA ALA A 143 3.31 10.67 -9.50
C ALA A 143 2.95 9.19 -9.66
N VAL A 144 3.17 8.38 -8.62
CA VAL A 144 2.85 6.94 -8.65
C VAL A 144 1.34 6.70 -8.77
N SER A 145 0.53 7.46 -8.01
CA SER A 145 -0.94 7.30 -8.05
C SER A 145 -1.54 7.69 -9.41
N GLU A 146 -1.00 8.72 -10.04
CA GLU A 146 -1.41 9.15 -11.39
C GLU A 146 -0.96 8.13 -12.46
N GLU A 147 0.21 7.51 -12.31
CA GLU A 147 0.63 6.38 -13.15
C GLU A 147 -0.31 5.18 -13.00
N ASN A 148 -0.67 4.81 -11.78
CA ASN A 148 -1.68 3.77 -11.54
C ASN A 148 -3.00 4.08 -12.25
N ALA A 149 -3.50 5.31 -12.11
CA ALA A 149 -4.76 5.74 -12.73
C ALA A 149 -4.71 5.76 -14.28
N SER A 150 -3.51 5.73 -14.85
CA SER A 150 -3.28 5.74 -16.31
C SER A 150 -2.86 4.37 -16.86
N GLY A 151 -2.89 3.30 -16.06
CA GLY A 151 -2.47 1.96 -16.47
C GLY A 151 -0.96 1.76 -16.55
N GLY A 152 -0.17 2.65 -15.95
CA GLY A 152 1.28 2.50 -15.84
C GLY A 152 1.68 1.37 -14.89
N LYS A 153 2.87 0.79 -15.09
CA LYS A 153 3.41 -0.25 -14.19
C LYS A 153 3.76 0.38 -12.84
N ILE A 154 3.13 -0.12 -11.77
CA ILE A 154 3.37 0.28 -10.38
C ILE A 154 3.54 -0.96 -9.51
N VAL A 155 3.98 -0.76 -8.27
CA VAL A 155 3.96 -1.80 -7.24
C VAL A 155 2.73 -1.60 -6.34
N THR A 156 1.97 -2.65 -6.10
CA THR A 156 0.90 -2.63 -5.09
C THR A 156 1.52 -2.69 -3.69
N ALA A 157 1.24 -1.68 -2.83
CA ALA A 157 1.85 -1.58 -1.51
C ALA A 157 0.88 -0.96 -0.46
N PRO A 158 -0.06 -1.74 0.13
CA PRO A 158 -0.36 -3.14 -0.16
C PRO A 158 -1.28 -3.34 -1.38
N THR A 159 -2.03 -2.32 -1.83
CA THR A 159 -2.96 -2.38 -2.96
C THR A 159 -2.63 -1.31 -4.02
N CYS A 160 -3.27 -1.37 -5.19
CA CYS A 160 -3.13 -0.34 -6.22
C CYS A 160 -3.68 1.02 -5.74
N GLY A 161 -4.74 1.02 -4.91
CA GLY A 161 -5.33 2.26 -4.36
C GLY A 161 -4.41 3.03 -3.43
N SER A 162 -3.40 2.39 -2.86
CA SER A 162 -2.42 2.97 -1.93
C SER A 162 -0.97 2.92 -2.42
N CYS A 163 -0.77 2.63 -3.71
CA CYS A 163 0.53 2.38 -4.33
C CYS A 163 1.53 3.56 -4.25
N GLY A 164 1.04 4.78 -4.00
CA GLY A 164 1.88 5.98 -3.96
C GLY A 164 2.58 6.22 -2.63
N VAL A 165 2.09 5.64 -1.52
CA VAL A 165 2.56 5.98 -0.16
C VAL A 165 3.99 5.51 0.08
N LEU A 166 4.23 4.20 0.04
CA LEU A 166 5.53 3.60 0.33
C LEU A 166 6.63 4.07 -0.65
N PRO A 167 6.39 4.06 -1.98
CA PRO A 167 7.41 4.55 -2.91
C PRO A 167 7.79 6.00 -2.69
N ALA A 168 6.83 6.88 -2.39
CA ALA A 168 7.10 8.32 -2.16
C ALA A 168 8.00 8.53 -0.96
N VAL A 169 7.74 7.84 0.16
CA VAL A 169 8.53 7.93 1.39
C VAL A 169 9.94 7.41 1.18
N LEU A 170 10.07 6.22 0.57
CA LEU A 170 11.38 5.61 0.33
C LEU A 170 12.20 6.40 -0.70
N TYR A 171 11.57 6.84 -1.80
CA TYR A 171 12.24 7.64 -2.83
C TYR A 171 12.74 8.98 -2.28
N HIS A 172 11.87 9.67 -1.51
CA HIS A 172 12.26 10.91 -0.83
C HIS A 172 13.46 10.69 0.11
N THR A 173 13.39 9.66 0.94
CA THR A 173 14.40 9.37 1.95
C THR A 173 15.72 8.95 1.29
N TRP A 174 15.65 8.12 0.27
CA TRP A 174 16.81 7.74 -0.55
C TRP A 174 17.50 8.94 -1.18
N ARG A 175 16.73 9.84 -1.81
CA ARG A 175 17.27 11.04 -2.50
C ARG A 175 17.80 12.10 -1.54
N SER A 176 17.23 12.22 -0.34
CA SER A 176 17.58 13.27 0.61
C SER A 176 18.68 12.89 1.60
N ARG A 177 18.92 11.59 1.80
CA ARG A 177 19.86 11.07 2.80
C ARG A 177 20.95 10.16 2.23
N ASP A 178 20.92 9.92 0.92
CA ASP A 178 21.89 9.07 0.21
C ASP A 178 22.05 7.67 0.83
N PHE A 179 20.93 7.05 1.23
CA PHE A 179 20.95 5.68 1.72
C PHE A 179 21.35 4.71 0.61
N SER A 180 22.16 3.70 0.98
CA SER A 180 22.50 2.63 0.06
C SER A 180 21.26 1.82 -0.35
N GLU A 181 21.31 1.22 -1.54
CA GLU A 181 20.23 0.33 -2.02
C GLU A 181 19.94 -0.79 -1.01
N THR A 182 20.98 -1.40 -0.44
CA THR A 182 20.83 -2.46 0.57
C THR A 182 19.93 -2.00 1.74
N ARG A 183 20.14 -0.79 2.26
CA ARG A 183 19.30 -0.26 3.35
C ARG A 183 17.84 -0.07 2.92
N ILE A 184 17.62 0.35 1.68
CA ILE A 184 16.26 0.47 1.13
C ILE A 184 15.60 -0.92 1.01
N LEU A 185 16.34 -1.94 0.56
CA LEU A 185 15.82 -3.31 0.48
C LEU A 185 15.46 -3.87 1.85
N HIS A 186 16.29 -3.64 2.87
CA HIS A 186 15.98 -4.01 4.27
C HIS A 186 14.69 -3.31 4.75
N ALA A 187 14.54 -2.02 4.45
CA ALA A 187 13.32 -1.28 4.80
C ALA A 187 12.08 -1.79 4.04
N LEU A 188 12.23 -2.21 2.78
CA LEU A 188 11.15 -2.86 2.02
C LEU A 188 10.75 -4.20 2.62
N ALA A 189 11.71 -5.02 3.08
CA ALA A 189 11.42 -6.27 3.77
C ALA A 189 10.60 -6.03 5.03
N THR A 190 10.99 -5.06 5.86
CA THR A 190 10.23 -4.66 7.06
C THR A 190 8.84 -4.13 6.70
N ALA A 191 8.72 -3.30 5.66
CA ALA A 191 7.42 -2.83 5.19
C ALA A 191 6.52 -4.00 4.76
N GLY A 192 7.05 -4.94 4.00
CA GLY A 192 6.33 -6.15 3.57
C GLY A 192 5.84 -6.97 4.76
N LEU A 193 6.69 -7.17 5.77
CA LEU A 193 6.33 -7.88 7.00
C LEU A 193 5.16 -7.21 7.73
N ILE A 194 5.20 -5.88 7.90
CA ILE A 194 4.10 -5.10 8.52
C ILE A 194 2.80 -5.29 7.72
N GLY A 195 2.85 -5.19 6.40
CA GLY A 195 1.70 -5.42 5.54
C GLY A 195 1.14 -6.84 5.64
N ASN A 196 2.02 -7.85 5.73
CA ASN A 196 1.63 -9.26 5.89
C ASN A 196 0.94 -9.52 7.24
N VAL A 197 1.41 -8.92 8.34
CA VAL A 197 0.73 -8.99 9.64
C VAL A 197 -0.71 -8.47 9.55
N VAL A 198 -0.94 -7.37 8.87
CA VAL A 198 -2.30 -6.84 8.67
C VAL A 198 -3.13 -7.75 7.78
N LYS A 199 -2.58 -8.22 6.67
CA LYS A 199 -3.27 -9.12 5.73
C LYS A 199 -3.72 -10.41 6.43
N GLU A 200 -2.89 -10.97 7.29
CA GLU A 200 -3.16 -12.22 8.01
C GLU A 200 -4.24 -12.05 9.09
N ASN A 201 -4.17 -10.97 9.88
CA ASN A 201 -5.02 -10.80 11.06
C ASN A 201 -6.30 -9.98 10.80
N ALA A 202 -6.32 -9.19 9.73
CA ALA A 202 -7.46 -8.34 9.35
C ALA A 202 -7.73 -8.44 7.85
N SER A 203 -7.55 -7.34 7.12
CA SER A 203 -7.68 -7.29 5.66
C SER A 203 -6.94 -6.06 5.10
N ILE A 204 -6.48 -6.17 3.85
CA ILE A 204 -5.94 -5.06 3.07
C ILE A 204 -6.92 -4.59 1.99
N SER A 205 -8.16 -5.07 2.00
CA SER A 205 -9.17 -4.77 0.98
C SER A 205 -10.06 -3.60 1.40
N GLY A 206 -10.14 -2.57 0.55
CA GLY A 206 -11.07 -1.45 0.75
C GLY A 206 -12.55 -1.87 0.73
N ALA A 207 -12.88 -2.91 -0.03
CA ALA A 207 -14.21 -3.49 -0.08
C ALA A 207 -14.61 -4.20 1.23
N GLU A 208 -13.64 -4.68 1.99
CA GLU A 208 -13.87 -5.41 3.24
C GLU A 208 -13.81 -4.47 4.45
N VAL A 209 -12.76 -3.66 4.57
CA VAL A 209 -12.49 -2.85 5.75
C VAL A 209 -12.42 -1.34 5.49
N GLY A 210 -12.72 -0.88 4.28
CA GLY A 210 -12.56 0.52 3.92
C GLY A 210 -11.10 0.90 3.59
N CYS A 211 -10.85 2.17 3.29
CA CYS A 211 -9.51 2.67 2.97
C CYS A 211 -8.50 2.60 4.12
N GLN A 212 -8.93 2.36 5.36
CA GLN A 212 -8.02 2.08 6.47
C GLN A 212 -7.16 0.84 6.18
N GLY A 213 -7.71 -0.19 5.49
CA GLY A 213 -6.99 -1.39 5.06
C GLY A 213 -6.05 -1.16 3.89
N GLU A 214 -6.25 -0.13 3.09
CA GLU A 214 -5.38 0.21 1.96
C GLU A 214 -4.39 1.31 2.35
N VAL A 215 -4.88 2.54 2.45
CA VAL A 215 -4.05 3.74 2.72
C VAL A 215 -3.48 3.74 4.13
N GLY A 216 -4.27 3.28 5.13
CA GLY A 216 -3.80 3.16 6.51
C GLY A 216 -2.68 2.15 6.64
N VAL A 217 -2.82 0.98 6.01
CA VAL A 217 -1.78 -0.06 5.99
C VAL A 217 -0.54 0.42 5.24
N ALA A 218 -0.71 1.07 4.09
CA ALA A 218 0.42 1.66 3.35
C ALA A 218 1.18 2.69 4.19
N CYS A 219 0.47 3.50 4.98
CA CYS A 219 1.08 4.45 5.90
C CYS A 219 1.86 3.73 7.01
N ALA A 220 1.31 2.66 7.61
CA ALA A 220 2.01 1.84 8.59
C ALA A 220 3.29 1.21 8.03
N MET A 221 3.19 0.60 6.85
CA MET A 221 4.34 0.02 6.12
C MET A 221 5.44 1.07 5.90
N ALA A 222 5.08 2.24 5.40
CA ALA A 222 6.01 3.32 5.14
C ALA A 222 6.60 3.93 6.42
N SER A 223 5.81 4.04 7.49
CA SER A 223 6.25 4.55 8.79
C SER A 223 7.31 3.65 9.42
N GLY A 224 7.06 2.33 9.47
CA GLY A 224 8.02 1.35 9.97
C GLY A 224 9.29 1.29 9.12
N ALA A 225 9.14 1.29 7.78
CA ALA A 225 10.27 1.27 6.87
C ALA A 225 11.19 2.48 7.04
N VAL A 226 10.63 3.69 7.11
CA VAL A 226 11.44 4.90 7.27
C VAL A 226 12.05 5.00 8.67
N ASN A 227 11.36 4.52 9.72
CA ASN A 227 11.91 4.47 11.06
C ASN A 227 13.14 3.56 11.13
N GLN A 228 13.09 2.38 10.49
CA GLN A 228 14.25 1.51 10.36
C GLN A 228 15.41 2.18 9.61
N LEU A 229 15.14 2.91 8.51
CA LEU A 229 16.19 3.64 7.78
C LEU A 229 16.92 4.66 8.66
N PHE A 230 16.22 5.27 9.60
CA PHE A 230 16.79 6.21 10.57
C PHE A 230 17.39 5.53 11.82
N GLY A 231 17.45 4.20 11.86
CA GLY A 231 18.09 3.43 12.92
C GLY A 231 17.22 3.23 14.17
N GLY A 232 15.91 3.25 14.01
CA GLY A 232 14.98 2.96 15.10
C GLY A 232 15.12 1.54 15.63
N THR A 233 14.86 1.37 16.92
CA THR A 233 14.76 0.05 17.57
C THR A 233 13.51 -0.70 17.09
N LEU A 234 13.43 -2.01 17.31
CA LEU A 234 12.24 -2.80 16.99
C LEU A 234 10.97 -2.20 17.60
N ALA A 235 11.04 -1.70 18.82
CA ALA A 235 9.92 -1.04 19.49
C ALA A 235 9.54 0.29 18.83
N GLN A 236 10.51 1.09 18.39
CA GLN A 236 10.24 2.34 17.68
C GLN A 236 9.67 2.10 16.29
N ILE A 237 10.14 1.05 15.59
CA ILE A 237 9.61 0.65 14.28
C ILE A 237 8.14 0.21 14.40
N GLU A 238 7.84 -0.62 15.40
CA GLU A 238 6.47 -1.07 15.71
C GLU A 238 5.59 0.13 16.08
N TYR A 239 6.05 1.04 16.92
CA TYR A 239 5.32 2.24 17.31
C TYR A 239 5.06 3.18 16.12
N ALA A 240 6.03 3.37 15.22
CA ALA A 240 5.83 4.16 14.00
C ALA A 240 4.75 3.54 13.11
N ALA A 241 4.75 2.22 12.96
CA ALA A 241 3.74 1.49 12.18
C ALA A 241 2.34 1.58 12.84
N GLU A 242 2.28 1.44 14.16
CA GLU A 242 1.07 1.59 14.96
C GLU A 242 0.41 2.95 14.71
N MET A 243 1.15 4.04 14.90
CA MET A 243 0.66 5.40 14.65
C MET A 243 0.24 5.62 13.20
N GLY A 244 0.97 5.03 12.26
CA GLY A 244 0.63 5.07 10.83
C GLY A 244 -0.76 4.48 10.54
N LEU A 245 -1.13 3.39 11.21
CA LEU A 245 -2.43 2.75 11.04
C LEU A 245 -3.51 3.39 11.90
N GLU A 246 -3.25 3.64 13.19
CA GLU A 246 -4.19 4.20 14.15
C GLU A 246 -4.88 5.47 13.63
N HIS A 247 -4.09 6.39 13.06
CA HIS A 247 -4.59 7.67 12.55
C HIS A 247 -5.38 7.57 11.23
N HIS A 248 -5.58 6.35 10.73
CA HIS A 248 -6.43 6.06 9.56
C HIS A 248 -7.65 5.21 9.90
N LEU A 249 -7.87 4.87 11.18
CA LEU A 249 -9.04 4.11 11.61
C LEU A 249 -10.34 4.84 11.22
N GLY A 250 -11.33 4.09 10.75
CA GLY A 250 -12.62 4.61 10.32
C GLY A 250 -12.64 5.23 8.92
N MET A 251 -11.56 5.17 8.15
CA MET A 251 -11.50 5.73 6.81
C MET A 251 -12.39 4.93 5.83
N THR A 252 -13.37 5.61 5.23
CA THR A 252 -14.26 5.04 4.22
C THR A 252 -13.56 4.78 2.89
N CYS A 253 -14.10 3.87 2.07
CA CYS A 253 -13.70 3.67 0.68
C CYS A 253 -14.90 3.99 -0.23
N ASP A 254 -14.93 5.22 -0.71
CA ASP A 254 -16.05 5.83 -1.43
C ASP A 254 -15.57 6.61 -2.68
N PRO A 255 -14.86 5.94 -3.61
CA PRO A 255 -14.26 6.60 -4.76
C PRO A 255 -15.34 7.11 -5.73
N VAL A 256 -15.17 8.35 -6.20
CA VAL A 256 -16.07 8.98 -7.18
C VAL A 256 -16.02 8.21 -8.50
N CYS A 257 -17.17 7.88 -9.07
CA CYS A 257 -17.31 7.04 -10.25
C CYS A 257 -16.66 5.65 -10.13
N GLY A 258 -16.37 5.14 -8.93
CA GLY A 258 -15.66 3.89 -8.73
C GLY A 258 -14.20 3.89 -9.19
N LEU A 259 -13.63 5.07 -9.47
CA LEU A 259 -12.28 5.21 -9.98
C LEU A 259 -11.28 5.46 -8.85
N VAL A 260 -10.12 4.82 -8.93
CA VAL A 260 -8.99 5.04 -8.00
C VAL A 260 -8.31 6.39 -8.32
N GLN A 261 -9.09 7.46 -8.27
CA GLN A 261 -8.68 8.83 -8.56
C GLN A 261 -9.08 9.79 -7.43
N ILE A 262 -10.38 9.98 -7.19
CA ILE A 262 -10.90 10.86 -6.15
C ILE A 262 -11.62 10.00 -5.10
N PRO A 263 -11.18 10.03 -3.83
CA PRO A 263 -10.09 10.83 -3.23
C PRO A 263 -8.73 10.11 -3.20
N CYS A 264 -8.58 8.94 -3.83
CA CYS A 264 -7.46 8.02 -3.63
C CYS A 264 -6.09 8.66 -3.89
N ILE A 265 -5.95 9.41 -5.00
CA ILE A 265 -4.68 10.07 -5.37
C ILE A 265 -4.21 11.02 -4.25
N GLU A 266 -5.11 11.84 -3.73
CA GLU A 266 -4.78 12.80 -2.67
C GLU A 266 -4.53 12.11 -1.33
N ARG A 267 -5.29 11.05 -1.00
CA ARG A 267 -5.08 10.26 0.21
C ARG A 267 -3.67 9.66 0.26
N ASN A 268 -3.12 9.22 -0.87
CA ASN A 268 -1.74 8.73 -0.93
C ASN A 268 -0.73 9.81 -0.54
N ALA A 269 -0.89 11.03 -1.04
CA ALA A 269 -0.01 12.15 -0.71
C ALA A 269 -0.03 12.48 0.79
N PHE A 270 -1.22 12.57 1.38
CA PHE A 270 -1.36 12.85 2.82
C PHE A 270 -0.85 11.70 3.70
N ALA A 271 -1.08 10.45 3.32
CA ALA A 271 -0.58 9.30 4.06
C ALA A 271 0.96 9.19 4.00
N ALA A 272 1.57 9.52 2.86
CA ALA A 272 3.03 9.56 2.73
C ALA A 272 3.66 10.61 3.65
N ALA A 273 3.06 11.81 3.76
CA ALA A 273 3.52 12.82 4.70
C ALA A 273 3.32 12.37 6.15
N ARG A 274 2.17 11.74 6.47
CA ARG A 274 1.91 11.20 7.79
C ARG A 274 2.89 10.11 8.20
N ALA A 275 3.34 9.29 7.26
CA ALA A 275 4.36 8.28 7.54
C ALA A 275 5.68 8.90 8.04
N LEU A 276 6.08 10.05 7.48
CA LEU A 276 7.24 10.79 7.98
C LEU A 276 6.99 11.42 9.36
N ASP A 277 5.78 11.95 9.59
CA ASP A 277 5.40 12.49 10.90
C ASP A 277 5.38 11.39 11.98
N SER A 278 4.82 10.20 11.67
CA SER A 278 4.81 9.04 12.57
C SER A 278 6.22 8.53 12.88
N ASN A 279 7.10 8.46 11.86
CA ASN A 279 8.51 8.15 12.08
C ASN A 279 9.17 9.15 13.03
N MET A 280 8.99 10.44 12.80
CA MET A 280 9.61 11.47 13.63
C MET A 280 9.13 11.37 15.08
N TYR A 281 7.83 11.17 15.29
CA TYR A 281 7.26 11.03 16.62
C TYR A 281 7.81 9.81 17.36
N ALA A 282 7.82 8.64 16.70
CA ALA A 282 8.36 7.41 17.28
C ALA A 282 9.87 7.51 17.58
N ALA A 283 10.64 8.17 16.70
CA ALA A 283 12.08 8.36 16.88
C ALA A 283 12.43 9.25 18.08
N PHE A 284 11.53 10.15 18.50
CA PHE A 284 11.74 10.97 19.72
C PHE A 284 11.35 10.25 21.01
N SER A 285 10.67 9.11 20.90
CA SER A 285 10.30 8.26 22.05
C SER A 285 11.36 7.19 22.32
N ASP A 286 11.21 6.48 23.42
CA ASP A 286 11.96 5.27 23.71
C ASP A 286 11.34 4.00 23.10
N GLY A 287 10.27 4.15 22.32
CA GLY A 287 9.47 3.06 21.75
C GLY A 287 8.38 2.53 22.68
N THR A 288 8.30 3.03 23.92
CA THR A 288 7.23 2.62 24.85
C THR A 288 5.92 3.31 24.49
N HIS A 289 4.85 2.54 24.35
CA HIS A 289 3.50 3.05 24.04
C HIS A 289 2.42 2.14 24.63
N SER A 290 1.19 2.66 24.72
CA SER A 290 0.11 1.99 25.46
C SER A 290 -0.74 1.06 24.60
N VAL A 291 -0.77 1.29 23.30
CA VAL A 291 -1.56 0.52 22.33
C VAL A 291 -0.61 -0.12 21.34
N SER A 292 -0.59 -1.46 21.26
CA SER A 292 0.27 -2.15 20.30
C SER A 292 -0.28 -2.08 18.88
N PHE A 293 0.61 -2.23 17.89
CA PHE A 293 0.23 -2.37 16.50
C PHE A 293 -0.82 -3.47 16.28
N ASP A 294 -0.63 -4.62 16.92
CA ASP A 294 -1.57 -5.74 16.82
C ASP A 294 -2.96 -5.38 17.33
N ARG A 295 -3.04 -4.57 18.39
CA ARG A 295 -4.33 -4.08 18.89
C ARG A 295 -5.00 -3.14 17.90
N VAL A 296 -4.25 -2.26 17.24
CA VAL A 296 -4.80 -1.38 16.19
C VAL A 296 -5.30 -2.20 15.00
N VAL A 297 -4.59 -3.26 14.62
CA VAL A 297 -5.03 -4.21 13.57
C VAL A 297 -6.36 -4.87 13.94
N ASP A 298 -6.52 -5.33 15.18
CA ASP A 298 -7.78 -5.90 15.67
C ASP A 298 -8.92 -4.87 15.64
N VAL A 299 -8.65 -3.63 16.07
CA VAL A 299 -9.62 -2.52 16.03
C VAL A 299 -9.96 -2.16 14.58
N MET A 300 -8.99 -2.16 13.66
CA MET A 300 -9.25 -1.92 12.25
C MET A 300 -10.18 -2.99 11.66
N LYS A 301 -9.98 -4.26 11.99
CA LYS A 301 -10.86 -5.35 11.59
C LYS A 301 -12.29 -5.12 12.08
N GLN A 302 -12.45 -4.78 13.36
CA GLN A 302 -13.76 -4.52 13.96
C GLN A 302 -14.43 -3.29 13.35
N THR A 303 -13.72 -2.15 13.24
CA THR A 303 -14.24 -0.93 12.60
C THR A 303 -14.62 -1.18 11.15
N GLY A 304 -13.81 -1.96 10.43
CA GLY A 304 -14.12 -2.37 9.06
C GLY A 304 -15.40 -3.19 8.98
N HIS A 305 -15.63 -4.10 9.92
CA HIS A 305 -16.89 -4.85 10.00
C HIS A 305 -18.08 -3.91 10.29
N ASP A 306 -17.92 -2.95 11.19
CA ASP A 306 -18.96 -2.04 11.64
C ASP A 306 -19.28 -0.92 10.63
N LEU A 307 -18.36 -0.61 9.71
CA LEU A 307 -18.63 0.32 8.62
C LEU A 307 -19.79 -0.18 7.75
N PRO A 308 -20.81 0.65 7.49
CA PRO A 308 -21.86 0.31 6.53
C PRO A 308 -21.30 -0.06 5.16
N SER A 309 -21.89 -1.06 4.51
CA SER A 309 -21.49 -1.50 3.18
C SER A 309 -21.45 -0.36 2.14
N LEU A 310 -22.28 0.66 2.34
CA LEU A 310 -22.36 1.87 1.53
C LEU A 310 -21.01 2.60 1.41
N TYR A 311 -20.13 2.46 2.40
CA TYR A 311 -18.80 3.09 2.46
C TYR A 311 -17.63 2.15 2.14
N LYS A 312 -17.92 1.02 1.48
CA LYS A 312 -16.93 -0.04 1.15
C LYS A 312 -16.92 -0.32 -0.35
N GLU A 313 -16.34 0.59 -1.14
CA GLU A 313 -16.17 0.49 -2.60
C GLU A 313 -17.46 0.34 -3.43
N THR A 314 -18.61 0.73 -2.91
CA THR A 314 -19.88 0.60 -3.65
C THR A 314 -20.10 1.73 -4.65
N SER A 315 -19.41 2.85 -4.52
CA SER A 315 -19.64 4.09 -5.27
C SER A 315 -21.08 4.64 -5.16
N GLN A 316 -21.82 4.23 -4.13
CA GLN A 316 -23.22 4.62 -3.90
C GLN A 316 -23.39 5.56 -2.69
N GLY A 317 -22.34 5.80 -1.92
CA GLY A 317 -22.34 6.62 -0.73
C GLY A 317 -21.11 7.49 -0.56
N GLY A 318 -21.10 8.30 0.49
CA GLY A 318 -19.98 9.19 0.79
C GLY A 318 -19.69 10.17 -0.33
N LEU A 319 -18.43 10.33 -0.68
CA LEU A 319 -18.00 11.25 -1.75
C LEU A 319 -18.55 10.86 -3.12
N ALA A 320 -18.74 9.56 -3.39
CA ALA A 320 -19.25 9.09 -4.66
C ALA A 320 -20.68 9.56 -4.93
N ALA A 321 -21.53 9.62 -3.89
CA ALA A 321 -22.92 10.05 -4.04
C ALA A 321 -23.10 11.57 -4.27
N ILE A 322 -22.09 12.38 -3.93
CA ILE A 322 -22.13 13.84 -4.09
C ILE A 322 -21.83 14.21 -5.55
N GLY A 323 -20.97 13.46 -6.24
CA GLY A 323 -20.57 13.74 -7.63
C GLY A 323 -21.66 13.52 -8.69
N GLU A 324 -22.77 12.87 -8.33
CA GLU A 324 -23.91 12.66 -9.25
C GLU A 324 -24.88 13.86 -9.31
N LYS A 325 -24.69 14.91 -8.51
CA LYS A 325 -25.60 16.05 -8.37
C LYS A 325 -25.07 17.38 -8.91
N GLU A 326 -23.84 17.42 -9.39
CA GLU A 326 -23.23 18.58 -10.04
C GLU A 326 -22.99 18.29 -11.54
#